data_8f2483f2626f2b3a2f7065d3ba2fed16
#
_entry.id   8f2483f2626f2b3a2f7065d3ba2fed16
#
_cell.length_a   1.000
_cell.length_b   1.000
_cell.length_c   1.000
_cell.angle_alpha   90.00
_cell.angle_beta   90.00
_cell.angle_gamma   90.00
#
_symmetry.space_group_name_H-M   'P 1'
#
loop_
_entity.id
_entity.type
_entity.pdbx_description
1 polymer ?
#
loop_
_entity_poly.entity_id
_entity_poly.type
_entity_poly.pdbx_seq_one_letter_code
_entity_poly.pdbx_strand_id
1 'polypeptide(L)'
;MNYLDALVLAIIEGITEFLPVSSTGHMVIASTFMGISENALTKNFEIVIQLGAILSVVVLYWRKFFTSFRFYLKLAFAFLPAAVAGALLGDYIDILLESIWVVIATLFLGGIVLLFVDRWFKHAEGTEEQEISWFWIVL
;
A
#
# COMPACT_ATOMS: atom_id res chain seq x y z
N MET A 1 -2.07 9.92 -21.75
CA MET A 1 -2.83 8.77 -21.25
C MET A 1 -4.10 8.60 -22.06
N ASN A 2 -4.34 7.43 -22.61
CA ASN A 2 -5.55 7.07 -23.36
C ASN A 2 -6.42 6.09 -22.52
N TYR A 3 -7.56 5.65 -23.04
CA TYR A 3 -8.46 4.73 -22.32
C TYR A 3 -7.86 3.35 -22.05
N LEU A 4 -7.00 2.85 -22.94
CA LEU A 4 -6.32 1.57 -22.74
C LEU A 4 -5.27 1.68 -21.63
N ASP A 5 -4.54 2.79 -21.58
CA ASP A 5 -3.58 3.05 -20.51
C ASP A 5 -4.29 3.06 -19.14
N ALA A 6 -5.43 3.76 -19.07
CA ALA A 6 -6.23 3.81 -17.85
C ALA A 6 -6.76 2.43 -17.43
N LEU A 7 -7.21 1.62 -18.38
CA LEU A 7 -7.68 0.26 -18.12
C LEU A 7 -6.56 -0.63 -17.59
N VAL A 8 -5.38 -0.57 -18.20
CA VAL A 8 -4.21 -1.37 -17.76
C VAL A 8 -3.81 -0.99 -16.35
N LEU A 9 -3.67 0.31 -16.05
CA LEU A 9 -3.33 0.77 -14.70
C LEU A 9 -4.40 0.38 -13.67
N ALA A 10 -5.68 0.50 -14.01
CA ALA A 10 -6.76 0.11 -13.12
C ALA A 10 -6.79 -1.40 -12.82
N ILE A 11 -6.44 -2.25 -13.79
CA ILE A 11 -6.32 -3.71 -13.59
C ILE A 11 -5.12 -4.01 -12.67
N ILE A 12 -3.97 -3.38 -12.90
CA ILE A 12 -2.79 -3.55 -12.06
C ILE A 12 -3.10 -3.15 -10.63
N GLU A 13 -3.70 -1.98 -10.42
CA GLU A 13 -4.11 -1.49 -9.10
C GLU A 13 -5.06 -2.47 -8.42
N GLY A 14 -6.14 -2.88 -9.10
CA GLY A 14 -7.14 -3.79 -8.53
C GLY A 14 -6.57 -5.15 -8.12
N ILE A 15 -5.52 -5.63 -8.78
CA ILE A 15 -4.86 -6.89 -8.42
C ILE A 15 -3.86 -6.68 -7.29
N THR A 16 -3.08 -5.60 -7.33
CA THR A 16 -1.91 -5.43 -6.44
C THR A 16 -2.22 -4.69 -5.15
N GLU A 17 -3.31 -3.90 -5.07
CA GLU A 17 -3.63 -3.10 -3.88
C GLU A 17 -3.93 -3.97 -2.65
N PHE A 18 -4.56 -5.12 -2.85
CA PHE A 18 -4.91 -6.02 -1.74
C PHE A 18 -3.87 -7.11 -1.47
N LEU A 19 -2.78 -7.10 -2.22
CA LEU A 19 -1.63 -7.96 -2.00
C LEU A 19 -0.50 -7.15 -1.33
N PRO A 20 0.31 -7.76 -0.46
CA PRO A 20 1.42 -7.06 0.21
C PRO A 20 2.62 -6.87 -0.76
N VAL A 21 2.38 -6.31 -1.96
CA VAL A 21 3.38 -6.23 -3.04
C VAL A 21 3.62 -4.81 -3.55
N SER A 22 3.05 -3.79 -2.90
CA SER A 22 3.11 -2.37 -3.30
C SER A 22 2.46 -2.10 -4.67
N SER A 23 1.19 -1.73 -4.68
CA SER A 23 0.46 -1.32 -5.89
C SER A 23 1.09 -0.11 -6.55
N THR A 24 1.48 0.90 -5.76
CA THR A 24 2.17 2.10 -6.25
C THR A 24 3.43 1.75 -7.04
N GLY A 25 4.27 0.85 -6.50
CA GLY A 25 5.49 0.42 -7.19
C GLY A 25 5.20 -0.26 -8.53
N HIS A 26 4.14 -1.09 -8.60
CA HIS A 26 3.73 -1.75 -9.84
C HIS A 26 3.19 -0.74 -10.86
N MET A 27 2.44 0.28 -10.43
CA MET A 27 1.96 1.33 -11.32
C MET A 27 3.09 2.19 -11.85
N VAL A 28 4.08 2.57 -11.02
CA VAL A 28 5.27 3.30 -11.46
C VAL A 28 6.02 2.53 -12.54
N ILE A 29 6.22 1.22 -12.35
CA ILE A 29 6.85 0.37 -13.37
C ILE A 29 6.01 0.34 -14.64
N ALA A 30 4.72 0.06 -14.53
CA ALA A 30 3.83 -0.06 -15.68
C ALA A 30 3.73 1.26 -16.47
N SER A 31 3.49 2.39 -15.81
CA SER A 31 3.39 3.71 -16.45
C SER A 31 4.71 4.12 -17.11
N THR A 32 5.86 3.73 -16.54
CA THR A 32 7.17 3.96 -17.15
C THR A 32 7.35 3.10 -18.43
N PHE A 33 7.02 1.80 -18.40
CA PHE A 33 7.08 0.96 -19.60
C PHE A 33 6.12 1.42 -20.69
N MET A 34 4.97 1.98 -20.32
CA MET A 34 4.00 2.56 -21.25
C MET A 34 4.42 3.94 -21.76
N GLY A 35 5.50 4.54 -21.23
CA GLY A 35 5.99 5.86 -21.60
C GLY A 35 5.07 7.01 -21.20
N ILE A 36 4.26 6.86 -20.15
CA ILE A 36 3.27 7.83 -19.69
C ILE A 36 3.50 8.33 -18.25
N SER A 37 4.55 7.86 -17.56
CA SER A 37 4.86 8.19 -16.15
C SER A 37 5.00 9.69 -15.88
N GLU A 38 5.55 10.45 -16.84
CA GLU A 38 5.74 11.90 -16.71
C GLU A 38 4.47 12.72 -16.92
N ASN A 39 3.37 12.08 -17.34
CA ASN A 39 2.13 12.76 -17.63
C ASN A 39 1.38 13.07 -16.32
N ALA A 40 1.10 14.35 -16.04
CA ALA A 40 0.36 14.78 -14.86
C ALA A 40 -1.02 14.10 -14.73
N LEU A 41 -1.70 13.79 -15.85
CA LEU A 41 -2.96 13.06 -15.84
C LEU A 41 -2.75 11.62 -15.34
N THR A 42 -1.62 10.98 -15.66
CA THR A 42 -1.31 9.61 -15.19
C THR A 42 -1.08 9.62 -13.69
N LYS A 43 -0.24 10.54 -13.18
CA LYS A 43 0.03 10.66 -11.73
C LYS A 43 -1.27 10.91 -10.94
N ASN A 44 -2.12 11.82 -11.41
CA ASN A 44 -3.42 12.08 -10.78
C ASN A 44 -4.37 10.87 -10.85
N PHE A 45 -4.39 10.18 -11.98
CA PHE A 45 -5.22 8.99 -12.17
C PHE A 45 -4.81 7.86 -11.23
N GLU A 46 -3.52 7.59 -11.07
CA GLU A 46 -2.97 6.60 -10.14
C GLU A 46 -3.46 6.87 -8.71
N ILE A 47 -3.40 8.12 -8.23
CA ILE A 47 -3.93 8.50 -6.90
C ILE A 47 -5.44 8.26 -6.79
N VAL A 48 -6.20 8.60 -7.81
CA VAL A 48 -7.66 8.46 -7.80
C VAL A 48 -8.09 7.00 -7.79
N ILE A 49 -7.44 6.13 -8.55
CA ILE A 49 -7.79 4.69 -8.55
C ILE A 49 -7.39 4.01 -7.25
N GLN A 50 -6.28 4.38 -6.61
CA GLN A 50 -5.92 3.93 -5.26
C GLN A 50 -7.01 4.29 -4.24
N LEU A 51 -7.47 5.56 -4.28
CA LEU A 51 -8.58 5.98 -3.43
C LEU A 51 -9.84 5.15 -3.69
N GLY A 52 -10.14 4.86 -4.97
CA GLY A 52 -11.26 3.99 -5.36
C GLY A 52 -11.14 2.58 -4.79
N ALA A 53 -9.96 1.98 -4.85
CA ALA A 53 -9.68 0.67 -4.28
C ALA A 53 -9.88 0.65 -2.76
N ILE A 54 -9.34 1.64 -2.04
CA ILE A 54 -9.53 1.79 -0.59
C ILE A 54 -11.00 1.98 -0.23
N LEU A 55 -11.74 2.82 -0.97
CA LEU A 55 -13.16 3.03 -0.74
C LEU A 55 -13.99 1.76 -0.97
N SER A 56 -13.58 0.87 -1.87
CA SER A 56 -14.26 -0.42 -2.06
C SER A 56 -14.26 -1.27 -0.79
N VAL A 57 -13.16 -1.27 -0.03
CA VAL A 57 -13.06 -1.94 1.28
C VAL A 57 -13.99 -1.30 2.30
N VAL A 58 -14.04 0.04 2.33
CA VAL A 58 -14.96 0.75 3.24
C VAL A 58 -16.42 0.39 2.93
N VAL A 59 -16.80 0.34 1.65
CA VAL A 59 -18.15 -0.05 1.24
C VAL A 59 -18.44 -1.51 1.59
N LEU A 60 -17.49 -2.43 1.34
CA LEU A 60 -17.68 -3.86 1.60
C LEU A 60 -17.77 -4.18 3.09
N TYR A 61 -16.98 -3.49 3.91
CA TYR A 61 -16.88 -3.75 5.34
C TYR A 61 -17.45 -2.62 6.21
N TRP A 62 -18.33 -1.76 5.66
CA TRP A 62 -18.82 -0.56 6.33
C TRP A 62 -19.35 -0.82 7.74
N ARG A 63 -20.03 -1.96 7.99
CA ARG A 63 -20.53 -2.35 9.30
C ARG A 63 -19.44 -2.56 10.34
N LYS A 64 -18.24 -3.02 9.92
CA LYS A 64 -17.11 -3.24 10.81
C LYS A 64 -16.45 -1.91 11.22
N PHE A 65 -16.56 -0.88 10.40
CA PHE A 65 -15.99 0.43 10.69
C PHE A 65 -16.76 1.20 11.79
N PHE A 66 -18.02 0.87 12.07
CA PHE A 66 -18.83 1.58 13.06
C PHE A 66 -18.92 0.88 14.44
N THR A 67 -18.05 -0.07 14.73
CA THR A 67 -18.18 -0.95 15.91
C THR A 67 -17.60 -0.40 17.20
N SER A 68 -16.53 0.39 17.19
CA SER A 68 -15.93 0.86 18.45
C SER A 68 -15.04 2.09 18.29
N PHE A 69 -15.28 3.12 19.12
CA PHE A 69 -14.40 4.29 19.18
C PHE A 69 -12.95 3.93 19.60
N ARG A 70 -12.79 2.93 20.48
CA ARG A 70 -11.46 2.43 20.89
C ARG A 70 -10.66 1.87 19.75
N PHE A 71 -11.30 1.25 18.75
CA PHE A 71 -10.65 0.76 17.54
C PHE A 71 -10.00 1.92 16.75
N TYR A 72 -10.73 3.03 16.58
CA TYR A 72 -10.20 4.22 15.89
C TYR A 72 -9.05 4.87 16.63
N LEU A 73 -9.09 4.92 17.96
CA LEU A 73 -7.95 5.42 18.73
C LEU A 73 -6.71 4.55 18.52
N LYS A 74 -6.84 3.22 18.60
CA LYS A 74 -5.73 2.30 18.32
C LYS A 74 -5.17 2.51 16.93
N LEU A 75 -6.04 2.62 15.91
CA LEU A 75 -5.65 2.87 14.52
C LEU A 75 -4.92 4.22 14.36
N ALA A 76 -5.41 5.28 15.00
CA ALA A 76 -4.77 6.59 14.96
C ALA A 76 -3.37 6.56 15.58
N PHE A 77 -3.20 5.89 16.72
CA PHE A 77 -1.89 5.72 17.36
C PHE A 77 -0.93 4.88 16.50
N ALA A 78 -1.43 3.80 15.86
CA ALA A 78 -0.62 2.98 14.95
C ALA A 78 -0.18 3.77 13.70
N PHE A 79 -1.01 4.68 13.21
CA PHE A 79 -0.70 5.53 12.06
C PHE A 79 0.28 6.67 12.37
N LEU A 80 0.39 7.08 13.63
CA LEU A 80 1.17 8.27 14.05
C LEU A 80 2.66 8.18 13.64
N PRO A 81 3.38 7.06 13.83
CA PRO A 81 4.76 6.92 13.37
C PRO A 81 4.90 7.09 11.85
N ALA A 82 3.99 6.49 11.07
CA ALA A 82 3.98 6.61 9.62
C ALA A 82 3.66 8.04 9.16
N ALA A 83 2.73 8.72 9.83
CA ALA A 83 2.41 10.12 9.54
C ALA A 83 3.59 11.05 9.82
N VAL A 84 4.29 10.86 10.96
CA VAL A 84 5.49 11.64 11.29
C VAL A 84 6.60 11.36 10.28
N ALA A 85 6.86 10.11 9.94
CA ALA A 85 7.86 9.76 8.94
C ALA A 85 7.52 10.35 7.57
N GLY A 86 6.27 10.26 7.13
CA GLY A 86 5.79 10.87 5.88
C GLY A 86 5.93 12.39 5.86
N ALA A 87 5.61 13.07 6.98
CA ALA A 87 5.75 14.52 7.08
C ALA A 87 7.22 14.99 7.08
N LEU A 88 8.13 14.20 7.66
CA LEU A 88 9.55 14.57 7.75
C LEU A 88 10.36 14.15 6.52
N LEU A 89 9.98 13.05 5.88
CA LEU A 89 10.74 12.42 4.81
C LEU A 89 10.00 12.43 3.46
N GLY A 90 8.84 13.08 3.37
CA GLY A 90 7.99 13.09 2.16
C GLY A 90 8.77 13.45 0.91
N ASP A 91 9.49 14.57 0.91
CA ASP A 91 10.27 15.03 -0.23
C ASP A 91 11.35 14.01 -0.67
N TYR A 92 11.97 13.32 0.28
CA TYR A 92 12.95 12.26 -0.01
C TYR A 92 12.28 11.01 -0.57
N ILE A 93 11.10 10.66 -0.06
CA ILE A 93 10.33 9.52 -0.54
C ILE A 93 9.88 9.76 -1.98
N ASP A 94 9.41 10.96 -2.30
CA ASP A 94 9.00 11.35 -3.66
C ASP A 94 10.16 11.24 -4.65
N ILE A 95 11.34 11.76 -4.30
CA ILE A 95 12.56 11.63 -5.12
C ILE A 95 12.93 10.15 -5.34
N LEU A 96 12.81 9.31 -4.32
CA LEU A 96 13.11 7.88 -4.43
C LEU A 96 12.09 7.16 -5.31
N LEU A 97 10.82 7.53 -5.26
CA LEU A 97 9.75 6.95 -6.08
C LEU A 97 9.84 7.38 -7.55
N GLU A 98 10.43 8.54 -7.85
CA GLU A 98 10.71 8.96 -9.23
C GLU A 98 11.79 8.09 -9.91
N SER A 99 12.65 7.42 -9.12
CA SER A 99 13.68 6.55 -9.66
C SER A 99 13.16 5.11 -9.87
N ILE A 100 12.90 4.74 -11.12
CA ILE A 100 12.44 3.37 -11.45
C ILE A 100 13.39 2.28 -10.91
N TRP A 101 14.68 2.54 -10.87
CA TRP A 101 15.68 1.59 -10.37
C TRP A 101 15.54 1.34 -8.87
N VAL A 102 15.23 2.39 -8.11
CA VAL A 102 14.96 2.29 -6.67
C VAL A 102 13.69 1.50 -6.45
N VAL A 103 12.64 1.79 -7.21
CA VAL A 103 11.35 1.06 -7.14
C VAL A 103 11.54 -0.42 -7.44
N ILE A 104 12.24 -0.77 -8.51
CA ILE A 104 12.52 -2.18 -8.87
C ILE A 104 13.33 -2.86 -7.77
N ALA A 105 14.39 -2.22 -7.28
CA ALA A 105 15.24 -2.81 -6.24
C ALA A 105 14.47 -3.03 -4.93
N THR A 106 13.66 -2.07 -4.50
CA THR A 106 12.87 -2.18 -3.26
C THR A 106 11.75 -3.22 -3.38
N LEU A 107 11.08 -3.33 -4.53
CA LEU A 107 10.10 -4.38 -4.79
C LEU A 107 10.75 -5.76 -4.79
N PHE A 108 11.91 -5.91 -5.41
CA PHE A 108 12.64 -7.18 -5.45
C PHE A 108 13.09 -7.61 -4.04
N LEU A 109 13.70 -6.70 -3.27
CA LEU A 109 14.12 -6.97 -1.90
C LEU A 109 12.91 -7.26 -0.99
N GLY A 110 11.84 -6.47 -1.11
CA GLY A 110 10.60 -6.70 -0.38
C GLY A 110 9.98 -8.06 -0.70
N GLY A 111 9.97 -8.46 -1.97
CA GLY A 111 9.52 -9.80 -2.40
C GLY A 111 10.35 -10.92 -1.78
N ILE A 112 11.67 -10.78 -1.71
CA ILE A 112 12.54 -11.75 -1.03
C ILE A 112 12.19 -11.84 0.46
N VAL A 113 12.02 -10.71 1.15
CA VAL A 113 11.63 -10.68 2.56
C VAL A 113 10.30 -11.40 2.75
N LEU A 114 9.29 -11.15 1.91
CA LEU A 114 7.99 -11.80 1.98
C LEU A 114 8.06 -13.33 1.86
N LEU A 115 8.98 -13.87 1.04
CA LEU A 115 9.18 -15.31 0.93
C LEU A 115 9.66 -15.97 2.24
N PHE A 116 10.29 -15.19 3.13
CA PHE A 116 10.79 -15.67 4.42
C PHE A 116 9.85 -15.35 5.59
N VAL A 117 8.95 -14.38 5.43
CA VAL A 117 8.00 -13.98 6.50
C VAL A 117 7.20 -15.16 7.02
N ASP A 118 6.65 -15.99 6.15
CA ASP A 118 5.88 -17.18 6.55
C ASP A 118 6.68 -18.17 7.41
N ARG A 119 7.99 -18.25 7.18
CA ARG A 119 8.86 -19.11 8.00
C ARG A 119 9.10 -18.55 9.39
N TRP A 120 9.14 -17.22 9.51
CA TRP A 120 9.36 -16.53 10.79
C TRP A 120 8.11 -16.57 11.67
N PHE A 121 6.93 -16.56 11.07
CA PHE A 121 5.65 -16.46 11.78
C PHE A 121 4.88 -17.79 11.89
N LYS A 122 5.37 -18.91 11.34
CA LYS A 122 4.75 -20.24 11.44
C LYS A 122 4.50 -20.76 12.88
N HIS A 123 5.04 -20.12 13.90
CA HIS A 123 4.82 -20.47 15.31
C HIS A 123 3.61 -19.73 15.94
N ALA A 124 2.93 -18.85 15.21
CA ALA A 124 1.82 -18.05 15.75
C ALA A 124 0.42 -18.65 15.48
N GLU A 125 0.31 -19.74 14.75
CA GLU A 125 -1.00 -20.34 14.39
C GLU A 125 -1.64 -21.22 15.51
N GLY A 126 -1.21 -21.11 16.75
CA GLY A 126 -1.67 -21.97 17.85
C GLY A 126 -2.36 -21.25 19.01
N THR A 127 -2.61 -19.99 18.96
CA THR A 127 -3.26 -19.26 20.07
C THR A 127 -4.46 -18.45 19.57
N GLU A 128 -5.61 -18.84 20.14
CA GLU A 128 -6.90 -18.17 20.11
C GLU A 128 -6.80 -16.65 20.03
N GLU A 129 -7.83 -15.99 19.50
CA GLU A 129 -8.04 -14.53 19.39
C GLU A 129 -7.30 -13.74 20.49
N GLN A 130 -6.00 -13.60 20.34
CA GLN A 130 -5.24 -12.73 21.24
C GLN A 130 -5.66 -11.31 20.93
N GLU A 131 -6.21 -10.66 21.93
CA GLU A 131 -6.33 -9.19 21.93
C GLU A 131 -5.04 -8.63 21.33
N ILE A 132 -5.19 -7.93 20.20
CA ILE A 132 -4.06 -7.34 19.49
C ILE A 132 -3.26 -6.53 20.52
N SER A 133 -2.13 -7.06 20.94
CA SER A 133 -1.26 -6.40 21.90
C SER A 133 -0.78 -5.09 21.27
N TRP A 134 -0.71 -4.03 22.06
CA TRP A 134 -0.20 -2.73 21.63
C TRP A 134 1.17 -2.82 20.94
N PHE A 135 1.98 -3.83 21.29
CA PHE A 135 3.29 -4.07 20.70
C PHE A 135 3.24 -4.42 19.20
N TRP A 136 2.22 -5.16 18.74
CA TRP A 136 2.05 -5.54 17.34
C TRP A 136 1.41 -4.44 16.47
N ILE A 137 0.91 -3.38 17.09
CA ILE A 137 0.33 -2.24 16.37
C ILE A 137 1.42 -1.23 15.95
N VAL A 138 2.57 -1.23 16.63
CA VAL A 138 3.65 -0.24 16.42
C VAL A 138 4.79 -0.80 15.56
N LEU A 139 4.90 -2.12 15.38
CA LEU A 139 5.82 -2.79 14.45
C LEU A 139 5.18 -3.02 13.08
#